data_464dd59a0b168721b05489934db6326e
#
_entry.id   464dd59a0b168721b05489934db6326e
#
_cell.length_a   1.000
_cell.length_b   1.000
_cell.length_c   1.000
_cell.angle_alpha   90.00
_cell.angle_beta   90.00
_cell.angle_gamma   90.00
#
_symmetry.space_group_name_H-M   'P 1'
#
loop_
_entity.id
_entity.type
_entity.pdbx_description
1 polymer ?
#
loop_
_entity_poly.entity_id
_entity_poly.type
_entity_poly.pdbx_seq_one_letter_code
_entity_poly.pdbx_strand_id
1 'polypeptide(L)'
;GDPIRVVMNGWFMHHSKRFPPSNDIRPLFVSFHVKPKIESRFFTEKTVAYLKAHEPIGCRSTEMVDMLARHGIRGEFTSCLTLTLGETYRHVSAETPPIFVDPYLPKLKGKGRSFAALRQMLSRVPFALSHLPILIRLARRFKPCCRHFPGIWFFPIRWYYLAEFYRIYSTAFSDELLLSADYLSHGVVRTKGSTDETFLAKADELMRRYEKAPYVVTSRLHCALPCIGIGTPVW
;
A
#
# COMPACT_ATOMS: atom_id res chain seq x y z
N GLY A 1 18.96 -11.35 -32.27
CA GLY A 1 19.43 -10.32 -31.36
C GLY A 1 19.81 -10.92 -30.02
N ASP A 2 20.64 -10.25 -29.25
CA ASP A 2 20.98 -10.71 -27.90
C ASP A 2 19.76 -10.69 -27.00
N PRO A 3 19.60 -11.68 -26.10
CA PRO A 3 18.45 -11.75 -25.19
C PRO A 3 18.48 -10.59 -24.19
N ILE A 4 17.32 -9.99 -23.96
CA ILE A 4 17.14 -8.85 -23.04
C ILE A 4 17.11 -9.37 -21.59
N ARG A 5 18.04 -8.92 -20.75
CA ARG A 5 18.03 -9.21 -19.30
C ARG A 5 17.10 -8.26 -18.55
N VAL A 6 16.18 -8.80 -17.77
CA VAL A 6 15.18 -8.00 -17.04
C VAL A 6 15.05 -8.48 -15.60
N VAL A 7 15.13 -7.57 -14.65
CA VAL A 7 14.71 -7.86 -13.28
C VAL A 7 13.19 -7.86 -13.24
N MET A 8 12.59 -9.03 -13.01
CA MET A 8 11.14 -9.22 -12.97
C MET A 8 10.63 -9.27 -11.53
N ASN A 9 10.18 -8.12 -11.05
CA ASN A 9 9.41 -8.00 -9.83
C ASN A 9 7.93 -7.87 -10.21
N GLY A 10 7.13 -8.91 -10.02
CA GLY A 10 5.79 -8.91 -10.56
C GLY A 10 4.73 -9.55 -9.69
N TRP A 11 3.53 -8.97 -9.80
CA TRP A 11 2.29 -9.49 -9.27
C TRP A 11 1.36 -9.87 -10.42
N PHE A 12 1.49 -11.11 -10.88
CA PHE A 12 0.90 -11.63 -12.13
C PHE A 12 -0.57 -12.04 -11.96
N MET A 13 -1.42 -11.18 -11.42
CA MET A 13 -2.80 -11.53 -11.10
C MET A 13 -3.80 -11.11 -12.16
N HIS A 14 -3.67 -9.90 -12.70
CA HIS A 14 -4.72 -9.31 -13.55
C HIS A 14 -4.70 -9.83 -14.98
N HIS A 15 -3.52 -10.14 -15.51
CA HIS A 15 -3.31 -10.59 -16.89
C HIS A 15 -2.52 -11.89 -16.94
N SER A 16 -2.88 -12.87 -16.10
CA SER A 16 -2.18 -14.17 -16.01
C SER A 16 -2.04 -14.90 -17.34
N LYS A 17 -2.97 -14.71 -18.28
CA LYS A 17 -2.91 -15.29 -19.63
C LYS A 17 -1.78 -14.73 -20.51
N ARG A 18 -1.18 -13.59 -20.14
CA ARG A 18 -0.06 -12.99 -20.86
C ARG A 18 1.30 -13.45 -20.34
N PHE A 19 1.30 -14.32 -19.34
CA PHE A 19 2.51 -14.98 -18.87
C PHE A 19 2.60 -16.39 -19.48
N PRO A 20 3.78 -16.88 -19.86
CA PRO A 20 5.09 -16.28 -19.73
C PRO A 20 5.38 -15.22 -20.83
N PRO A 21 6.38 -14.33 -20.61
CA PRO A 21 6.83 -13.38 -21.63
C PRO A 21 7.53 -14.08 -22.80
N SER A 22 8.06 -13.28 -23.77
CA SER A 22 8.85 -13.78 -24.89
C SER A 22 10.09 -14.54 -24.41
N ASN A 23 10.51 -15.54 -25.16
CA ASN A 23 11.76 -16.28 -24.92
C ASN A 23 13.02 -15.43 -25.13
N ASP A 24 12.91 -14.26 -25.77
CA ASP A 24 14.00 -13.28 -25.88
C ASP A 24 14.30 -12.58 -24.55
N ILE A 25 13.43 -12.72 -23.55
CA ILE A 25 13.61 -12.15 -22.22
C ILE A 25 14.26 -13.17 -21.30
N ARG A 26 15.42 -12.80 -20.75
CA ARG A 26 16.08 -13.52 -19.65
C ARG A 26 15.76 -12.85 -18.32
N PRO A 27 14.77 -13.34 -17.59
CA PRO A 27 14.36 -12.75 -16.33
C PRO A 27 15.31 -13.14 -15.19
N LEU A 28 15.53 -12.20 -14.29
CA LEU A 28 15.91 -12.44 -12.91
C LEU A 28 14.66 -12.22 -12.06
N PHE A 29 14.05 -13.26 -11.57
CA PHE A 29 12.87 -13.14 -10.72
C PHE A 29 13.26 -12.72 -9.30
N VAL A 30 12.67 -11.60 -8.85
CA VAL A 30 12.82 -11.09 -7.48
C VAL A 30 11.44 -10.71 -6.96
N SER A 31 11.11 -11.09 -5.73
CA SER A 31 9.80 -10.78 -5.14
C SER A 31 8.60 -11.27 -5.96
N PHE A 32 8.75 -12.36 -6.66
CA PHE A 32 7.68 -12.96 -7.46
C PHE A 32 6.49 -13.34 -6.59
N HIS A 33 5.28 -13.04 -7.06
CA HIS A 33 4.07 -13.33 -6.30
C HIS A 33 2.86 -13.62 -7.19
N VAL A 34 2.15 -14.69 -6.85
CA VAL A 34 0.87 -15.08 -7.45
C VAL A 34 -0.15 -15.28 -6.32
N LYS A 35 -1.38 -14.79 -6.47
CA LYS A 35 -2.43 -15.05 -5.47
C LYS A 35 -2.89 -16.51 -5.52
N PRO A 36 -3.13 -17.16 -4.36
CA PRO A 36 -3.61 -18.55 -4.31
C PRO A 36 -4.86 -18.80 -5.15
N LYS A 37 -5.81 -17.86 -5.16
CA LYS A 37 -7.07 -17.99 -5.91
C LYS A 37 -6.93 -18.11 -7.43
N ILE A 38 -5.75 -17.82 -8.00
CA ILE A 38 -5.49 -17.97 -9.44
C ILE A 38 -4.43 -19.02 -9.72
N GLU A 39 -3.98 -19.78 -8.72
CA GLU A 39 -2.92 -20.77 -8.82
C GLU A 39 -3.16 -21.72 -10.00
N SER A 40 -4.30 -22.41 -10.04
CA SER A 40 -4.66 -23.37 -11.08
C SER A 40 -4.71 -22.75 -12.50
N ARG A 41 -5.10 -21.48 -12.59
CA ARG A 41 -5.16 -20.77 -13.88
C ARG A 41 -3.81 -20.23 -14.33
N PHE A 42 -2.91 -19.94 -13.38
CA PHE A 42 -1.60 -19.37 -13.68
C PHE A 42 -0.56 -20.45 -14.03
N PHE A 43 -0.51 -21.54 -13.26
CA PHE A 43 0.47 -22.60 -13.44
C PHE A 43 0.04 -23.61 -14.53
N THR A 44 -0.04 -23.13 -15.77
CA THR A 44 -0.17 -23.99 -16.96
C THR A 44 1.14 -24.70 -17.25
N GLU A 45 1.13 -25.78 -18.03
CA GLU A 45 2.35 -26.48 -18.47
C GLU A 45 3.41 -25.54 -19.04
N LYS A 46 2.96 -24.59 -19.88
CA LYS A 46 3.85 -23.57 -20.48
C LYS A 46 4.46 -22.65 -19.41
N THR A 47 3.68 -22.23 -18.42
CA THR A 47 4.16 -21.38 -17.32
C THR A 47 5.16 -22.14 -16.45
N VAL A 48 4.86 -23.39 -16.11
CA VAL A 48 5.73 -24.24 -15.29
C VAL A 48 7.06 -24.49 -16.01
N ALA A 49 7.03 -24.85 -17.28
CA ALA A 49 8.23 -25.06 -18.08
C ALA A 49 9.11 -23.80 -18.15
N TYR A 50 8.48 -22.62 -18.36
CA TYR A 50 9.19 -21.36 -18.40
C TYR A 50 9.84 -21.03 -17.05
N LEU A 51 9.12 -21.18 -15.94
CA LEU A 51 9.67 -20.88 -14.61
C LEU A 51 10.80 -21.83 -14.24
N LYS A 52 10.67 -23.14 -14.57
CA LYS A 52 11.75 -24.12 -14.36
C LYS A 52 13.03 -23.76 -15.12
N ALA A 53 12.90 -23.25 -16.34
CA ALA A 53 14.05 -22.82 -17.13
C ALA A 53 14.80 -21.60 -16.56
N HIS A 54 14.19 -20.91 -15.57
CA HIS A 54 14.75 -19.70 -14.97
C HIS A 54 14.90 -19.79 -13.44
N GLU A 55 15.00 -21.01 -12.92
CA GLU A 55 15.26 -21.25 -11.49
C GLU A 55 16.67 -20.75 -11.06
N PRO A 56 16.81 -20.30 -9.79
CA PRO A 56 15.76 -20.22 -8.74
C PRO A 56 14.86 -18.98 -8.93
N ILE A 57 13.59 -19.12 -8.50
CA ILE A 57 12.62 -18.01 -8.55
C ILE A 57 12.61 -17.29 -7.22
N GLY A 58 13.08 -16.05 -7.19
CA GLY A 58 13.04 -15.20 -6.00
C GLY A 58 11.60 -14.78 -5.62
N CYS A 59 11.12 -15.20 -4.46
CA CYS A 59 9.74 -15.08 -4.02
C CYS A 59 9.56 -13.99 -2.95
N ARG A 60 8.41 -13.31 -2.97
CA ARG A 60 8.06 -12.29 -1.97
C ARG A 60 7.72 -12.88 -0.61
N SER A 61 7.20 -14.09 -0.55
CA SER A 61 6.77 -14.73 0.69
C SER A 61 7.09 -16.22 0.66
N THR A 62 7.14 -16.84 1.84
CA THR A 62 7.36 -18.28 1.99
C THR A 62 6.21 -19.10 1.40
N GLU A 63 4.95 -18.62 1.50
CA GLU A 63 3.81 -19.27 0.85
C GLU A 63 3.97 -19.33 -0.67
N MET A 64 4.67 -18.34 -1.25
CA MET A 64 4.96 -18.40 -2.69
C MET A 64 6.03 -19.43 -3.02
N VAL A 65 7.03 -19.62 -2.16
CA VAL A 65 8.03 -20.71 -2.28
C VAL A 65 7.32 -22.06 -2.22
N ASP A 66 6.44 -22.26 -1.23
CA ASP A 66 5.66 -23.50 -1.09
C ASP A 66 4.74 -23.73 -2.30
N MET A 67 4.14 -22.66 -2.85
CA MET A 67 3.32 -22.74 -4.05
C MET A 67 4.13 -23.22 -5.25
N LEU A 68 5.33 -22.68 -5.47
CA LEU A 68 6.22 -23.11 -6.54
C LEU A 68 6.65 -24.57 -6.36
N ALA A 69 6.97 -24.98 -5.14
CA ALA A 69 7.36 -26.35 -4.82
C ALA A 69 6.27 -27.38 -5.17
N ARG A 70 4.97 -27.05 -4.97
CA ARG A 70 3.85 -27.90 -5.39
C ARG A 70 3.82 -28.16 -6.92
N HIS A 71 4.39 -27.25 -7.70
CA HIS A 71 4.52 -27.37 -9.15
C HIS A 71 5.91 -27.86 -9.59
N GLY A 72 6.74 -28.34 -8.63
CA GLY A 72 8.09 -28.81 -8.89
C GLY A 72 9.05 -27.75 -9.40
N ILE A 73 8.87 -26.50 -8.96
CA ILE A 73 9.70 -25.34 -9.31
C ILE A 73 10.50 -24.94 -8.08
N ARG A 74 11.81 -24.70 -8.21
CA ARG A 74 12.68 -24.24 -7.14
C ARG A 74 12.48 -22.73 -6.92
N GLY A 75 11.94 -22.38 -5.76
CA GLY A 75 11.81 -21.01 -5.29
C GLY A 75 12.70 -20.70 -4.11
N GLU A 76 13.07 -19.43 -3.95
CA GLU A 76 13.85 -18.92 -2.81
C GLU A 76 13.15 -17.68 -2.26
N PHE A 77 13.18 -17.51 -0.94
CA PHE A 77 12.61 -16.31 -0.31
C PHE A 77 13.55 -15.13 -0.48
N THR A 78 13.14 -14.12 -1.25
CA THR A 78 13.90 -12.88 -1.50
C THR A 78 13.26 -11.64 -0.87
N SER A 79 12.13 -11.81 -0.16
CA SER A 79 11.36 -10.71 0.42
C SER A 79 10.83 -9.72 -0.63
N CYS A 80 10.41 -8.54 -0.21
CA CYS A 80 9.93 -7.50 -1.11
C CYS A 80 11.09 -6.61 -1.58
N LEU A 81 11.18 -6.36 -2.88
CA LEU A 81 12.22 -5.51 -3.47
C LEU A 81 12.23 -4.08 -2.86
N THR A 82 11.11 -3.61 -2.35
CA THR A 82 11.04 -2.28 -1.71
C THR A 82 11.88 -2.16 -0.44
N LEU A 83 12.33 -3.27 0.15
CA LEU A 83 13.27 -3.25 1.29
C LEU A 83 14.68 -2.84 0.87
N THR A 84 15.03 -2.90 -0.40
CA THR A 84 16.35 -2.46 -0.90
C THR A 84 16.40 -0.95 -1.16
N LEU A 85 15.31 -0.21 -0.95
CA LEU A 85 15.27 1.23 -1.16
C LEU A 85 16.21 2.02 -0.26
N GLY A 86 16.68 1.41 0.83
CA GLY A 86 17.75 1.97 1.69
C GLY A 86 19.08 2.22 0.99
N GLU A 87 19.32 1.60 -0.17
CA GLU A 87 20.48 1.89 -1.02
C GLU A 87 20.41 3.26 -1.70
N THR A 88 19.19 3.76 -1.92
CA THR A 88 18.93 5.04 -2.61
C THR A 88 18.46 6.14 -1.66
N TYR A 89 17.64 5.76 -0.68
CA TYR A 89 17.04 6.67 0.30
C TYR A 89 17.49 6.26 1.70
N ARG A 90 17.86 7.22 2.53
CA ARG A 90 18.25 6.94 3.92
C ARG A 90 17.52 7.86 4.86
N HIS A 91 17.01 7.29 5.94
CA HIS A 91 16.35 8.07 6.97
C HIS A 91 17.28 9.16 7.51
N VAL A 92 16.80 10.38 7.41
CA VAL A 92 17.45 11.57 7.97
C VAL A 92 16.45 12.17 8.95
N SER A 93 16.77 12.11 10.25
CA SER A 93 15.92 12.75 11.25
C SER A 93 15.86 14.25 10.96
N ALA A 94 14.72 14.73 10.50
CA ALA A 94 14.46 16.14 10.26
C ALA A 94 13.36 16.63 11.20
N GLU A 95 13.35 17.93 11.50
CA GLU A 95 12.27 18.56 12.24
C GLU A 95 11.01 18.71 11.38
N THR A 96 10.49 17.57 10.92
CA THR A 96 9.24 17.51 10.15
C THR A 96 8.17 16.80 10.97
N PRO A 97 6.89 17.10 10.72
CA PRO A 97 5.81 16.39 11.41
C PRO A 97 5.76 14.92 11.00
N PRO A 98 5.25 14.02 11.87
CA PRO A 98 5.00 12.63 11.49
C PRO A 98 3.97 12.54 10.37
N ILE A 99 4.03 11.44 9.60
CA ILE A 99 3.18 11.27 8.42
C ILE A 99 2.20 10.11 8.64
N PHE A 100 0.91 10.38 8.47
CA PHE A 100 -0.14 9.36 8.41
C PHE A 100 -0.46 9.05 6.94
N VAL A 101 -0.18 7.81 6.53
CA VAL A 101 -0.41 7.36 5.15
C VAL A 101 -1.50 6.29 5.13
N ASP A 102 -2.67 6.63 4.61
CA ASP A 102 -3.83 5.74 4.58
C ASP A 102 -3.98 4.97 5.93
N PRO A 103 -4.09 5.64 7.08
CA PRO A 103 -4.20 5.00 8.38
C PRO A 103 -5.40 4.05 8.43
N TYR A 104 -5.33 3.03 9.29
CA TYR A 104 -6.43 2.09 9.42
C TYR A 104 -7.72 2.79 9.85
N LEU A 105 -8.79 2.54 9.13
CA LEU A 105 -10.14 2.98 9.48
C LEU A 105 -11.13 1.84 9.30
N PRO A 106 -12.01 1.59 10.28
CA PRO A 106 -13.05 0.57 10.17
C PRO A 106 -13.97 0.87 9.00
N LYS A 107 -14.19 -0.12 8.14
CA LYS A 107 -15.12 0.04 7.01
C LYS A 107 -16.57 0.11 7.49
N LEU A 108 -17.35 0.98 6.87
CA LEU A 108 -18.79 0.96 7.01
C LEU A 108 -19.37 -0.37 6.52
N LYS A 109 -20.27 -0.95 7.29
CA LYS A 109 -20.96 -2.21 6.95
C LYS A 109 -21.90 -1.98 5.77
N GLY A 110 -21.77 -2.79 4.72
CA GLY A 110 -22.60 -2.70 3.52
C GLY A 110 -22.16 -1.58 2.55
N LYS A 111 -22.96 -1.37 1.50
CA LYS A 111 -22.77 -0.23 0.59
C LYS A 111 -23.31 1.01 1.31
N GLY A 112 -22.52 1.99 1.64
CA GLY A 112 -22.74 3.17 2.50
C GLY A 112 -24.13 3.80 2.64
N ARG A 113 -25.16 3.26 1.95
CA ARG A 113 -26.59 3.61 2.05
C ARG A 113 -27.43 2.52 2.75
N SER A 114 -26.80 1.48 3.29
CA SER A 114 -27.53 0.42 3.98
C SER A 114 -27.97 0.87 5.38
N PHE A 115 -29.04 0.29 5.91
CA PHE A 115 -29.49 0.52 7.28
C PHE A 115 -28.39 0.23 8.32
N ALA A 116 -27.58 -0.80 8.06
CA ALA A 116 -26.43 -1.13 8.90
C ALA A 116 -25.37 -0.02 8.91
N ALA A 117 -25.09 0.62 7.77
CA ALA A 117 -24.19 1.75 7.68
C ALA A 117 -24.74 2.98 8.42
N LEU A 118 -26.02 3.26 8.26
CA LEU A 118 -26.69 4.35 8.98
C LEU A 118 -26.61 4.16 10.50
N ARG A 119 -26.98 2.98 10.99
CA ARG A 119 -26.89 2.64 12.41
C ARG A 119 -25.46 2.79 12.93
N GLN A 120 -24.47 2.36 12.17
CA GLN A 120 -23.06 2.50 12.52
C GLN A 120 -22.63 3.96 12.57
N MET A 121 -23.06 4.81 11.63
CA MET A 121 -22.81 6.25 11.66
C MET A 121 -23.46 6.92 12.85
N LEU A 122 -24.74 6.64 13.11
CA LEU A 122 -25.49 7.20 14.24
C LEU A 122 -24.87 6.83 15.59
N SER A 123 -24.32 5.63 15.74
CA SER A 123 -23.65 5.21 16.98
C SER A 123 -22.39 6.04 17.32
N ARG A 124 -21.86 6.80 16.36
CA ARG A 124 -20.69 7.68 16.56
C ARG A 124 -21.04 9.15 16.78
N VAL A 125 -22.32 9.50 16.64
CA VAL A 125 -22.76 10.91 16.82
C VAL A 125 -22.46 11.45 18.23
N PRO A 126 -22.76 10.74 19.34
CA PRO A 126 -22.44 11.25 20.67
C PRO A 126 -20.95 11.53 20.86
N PHE A 127 -20.07 10.60 20.40
CA PHE A 127 -18.63 10.79 20.44
C PHE A 127 -18.19 11.96 19.56
N ALA A 128 -18.74 12.10 18.36
CA ALA A 128 -18.42 13.20 17.47
C ALA A 128 -18.83 14.57 18.05
N LEU A 129 -19.95 14.66 18.73
CA LEU A 129 -20.42 15.87 19.38
C LEU A 129 -19.53 16.25 20.57
N SER A 130 -19.16 15.29 21.42
CA SER A 130 -18.27 15.56 22.58
C SER A 130 -16.86 15.98 22.17
N HIS A 131 -16.42 15.67 20.95
CA HIS A 131 -15.08 16.02 20.43
C HIS A 131 -15.14 16.97 19.23
N LEU A 132 -16.26 17.67 19.06
CA LEU A 132 -16.50 18.53 17.89
C LEU A 132 -15.41 19.56 17.60
N PRO A 133 -14.85 20.29 18.60
CA PRO A 133 -13.81 21.28 18.33
C PRO A 133 -12.56 20.70 17.68
N ILE A 134 -12.07 19.57 18.18
CA ILE A 134 -10.88 18.90 17.61
C ILE A 134 -11.18 18.30 16.24
N LEU A 135 -12.35 17.72 16.05
CA LEU A 135 -12.76 17.13 14.77
C LEU A 135 -12.87 18.20 13.66
N ILE A 136 -13.36 19.41 13.98
CA ILE A 136 -13.38 20.52 13.01
C ILE A 136 -11.96 20.90 12.59
N ARG A 137 -11.02 20.98 13.53
CA ARG A 137 -9.61 21.29 13.23
C ARG A 137 -8.97 20.20 12.39
N LEU A 138 -9.15 18.94 12.75
CA LEU A 138 -8.67 17.77 11.99
C LEU A 138 -9.28 17.71 10.58
N ALA A 139 -10.57 18.04 10.41
CA ALA A 139 -11.24 18.00 9.12
C ALA A 139 -10.58 18.89 8.07
N ARG A 140 -9.89 19.94 8.46
CA ARG A 140 -9.14 20.83 7.56
C ARG A 140 -7.87 20.17 7.02
N ARG A 141 -7.20 19.34 7.82
CA ARG A 141 -5.94 18.67 7.48
C ARG A 141 -6.14 17.32 6.80
N PHE A 142 -7.17 16.61 7.18
CA PHE A 142 -7.46 15.25 6.74
C PHE A 142 -7.97 15.15 5.28
N LYS A 143 -8.03 16.25 4.54
CA LYS A 143 -8.55 16.32 3.16
C LYS A 143 -7.85 15.41 2.14
N PRO A 144 -6.52 15.27 2.12
CA PRO A 144 -5.83 14.50 1.10
C PRO A 144 -5.82 12.99 1.35
N CYS A 145 -6.03 12.58 2.60
CA CYS A 145 -5.67 11.25 3.10
C CYS A 145 -6.67 10.14 2.75
N CYS A 146 -7.83 10.45 2.20
CA CYS A 146 -8.88 9.44 2.17
C CYS A 146 -9.41 9.15 0.77
N ARG A 147 -8.81 8.18 0.12
CA ARG A 147 -9.43 7.46 -1.01
C ARG A 147 -10.83 6.91 -0.68
N HIS A 148 -11.17 6.83 0.60
CA HIS A 148 -12.46 6.39 1.12
C HIS A 148 -13.43 7.54 1.42
N PHE A 149 -13.00 8.81 1.29
CA PHE A 149 -13.90 9.94 1.36
C PHE A 149 -14.43 10.22 -0.05
N PRO A 150 -15.60 9.72 -0.39
CA PRO A 150 -16.34 10.28 -1.51
C PRO A 150 -16.49 11.76 -1.20
N GLY A 151 -16.23 12.63 -2.17
CA GLY A 151 -16.09 14.07 -2.00
C GLY A 151 -17.13 14.73 -1.09
N ILE A 152 -17.06 16.02 -0.93
CA ILE A 152 -17.83 16.91 -0.04
C ILE A 152 -19.34 16.56 0.09
N TRP A 153 -19.91 15.87 -0.89
CA TRP A 153 -21.33 15.49 -0.99
C TRP A 153 -21.80 14.41 -0.01
N PHE A 154 -20.90 13.69 0.65
CA PHE A 154 -21.24 12.67 1.66
C PHE A 154 -20.78 13.09 3.05
N PHE A 155 -21.21 14.27 3.48
CA PHE A 155 -20.92 14.85 4.78
C PHE A 155 -21.03 13.86 5.96
N PRO A 156 -22.09 13.03 6.12
CA PRO A 156 -22.19 12.09 7.25
C PRO A 156 -21.09 11.02 7.26
N ILE A 157 -20.72 10.49 6.09
CA ILE A 157 -19.67 9.47 5.96
C ILE A 157 -18.31 10.05 6.32
N ARG A 158 -18.03 11.27 5.90
CA ARG A 158 -16.78 11.95 6.23
C ARG A 158 -16.64 12.15 7.74
N TRP A 159 -17.69 12.62 8.40
CA TRP A 159 -17.69 12.81 9.84
C TRP A 159 -17.57 11.50 10.63
N TYR A 160 -18.20 10.44 10.16
CA TYR A 160 -18.02 9.10 10.71
C TYR A 160 -16.55 8.68 10.68
N TYR A 161 -15.89 8.77 9.53
CA TYR A 161 -14.50 8.37 9.41
C TYR A 161 -13.55 9.26 10.22
N LEU A 162 -13.83 10.54 10.29
CA LEU A 162 -13.07 11.47 11.11
C LEU A 162 -13.20 11.15 12.61
N ALA A 163 -14.42 10.86 13.07
CA ALA A 163 -14.68 10.43 14.44
C ALA A 163 -14.00 9.08 14.74
N GLU A 164 -14.05 8.11 13.83
CA GLU A 164 -13.35 6.82 13.98
C GLU A 164 -11.83 7.02 13.99
N PHE A 165 -11.28 7.87 13.13
CA PHE A 165 -9.87 8.22 13.15
C PHE A 165 -9.46 8.77 14.52
N TYR A 166 -10.12 9.79 14.98
CA TYR A 166 -9.79 10.41 16.26
C TYR A 166 -9.96 9.41 17.42
N ARG A 167 -11.05 8.66 17.46
CA ARG A 167 -11.30 7.63 18.49
C ARG A 167 -10.19 6.59 18.59
N ILE A 168 -9.63 6.18 17.44
CA ILE A 168 -8.56 5.17 17.40
C ILE A 168 -7.22 5.77 17.76
N TYR A 169 -6.88 6.89 17.15
CA TYR A 169 -5.52 7.42 17.22
C TYR A 169 -5.26 8.33 18.41
N SER A 170 -6.27 8.96 19.00
CA SER A 170 -6.13 9.74 20.24
C SER A 170 -5.79 8.91 21.47
N THR A 171 -5.90 7.57 21.39
CA THR A 171 -5.44 6.67 22.46
C THR A 171 -3.92 6.50 22.51
N ALA A 172 -3.23 6.79 21.40
CA ALA A 172 -1.79 6.62 21.25
C ALA A 172 -1.03 7.92 20.92
N PHE A 173 -1.73 8.94 20.44
CA PHE A 173 -1.14 10.21 19.98
C PHE A 173 -1.88 11.39 20.60
N SER A 174 -1.13 12.44 21.00
CA SER A 174 -1.73 13.67 21.52
C SER A 174 -2.47 14.47 20.46
N ASP A 175 -3.36 15.35 20.88
CA ASP A 175 -4.11 16.24 19.99
C ASP A 175 -3.19 17.15 19.17
N GLU A 176 -2.12 17.67 19.81
CA GLU A 176 -1.13 18.54 19.16
C GLU A 176 -0.45 17.78 18.02
N LEU A 177 -0.07 16.52 18.26
CA LEU A 177 0.56 15.68 17.27
C LEU A 177 -0.39 15.38 16.12
N LEU A 178 -1.63 14.97 16.40
CA LEU A 178 -2.63 14.70 15.38
C LEU A 178 -2.96 15.97 14.55
N LEU A 179 -2.93 17.15 15.16
CA LEU A 179 -3.16 18.40 14.46
C LEU A 179 -1.95 18.91 13.68
N SER A 180 -0.73 18.56 14.06
CA SER A 180 0.50 18.93 13.35
C SER A 180 0.88 17.94 12.26
N ALA A 181 0.47 16.67 12.37
CA ALA A 181 0.83 15.60 11.44
C ALA A 181 0.45 15.89 9.99
N ASP A 182 1.23 15.33 9.07
CA ASP A 182 0.91 15.30 7.65
C ASP A 182 0.06 14.09 7.31
N TYR A 183 -0.95 14.30 6.46
CA TYR A 183 -1.88 13.26 6.03
C TYR A 183 -1.76 13.02 4.53
N LEU A 184 -1.39 11.79 4.14
CA LEU A 184 -1.17 11.42 2.75
C LEU A 184 -2.00 10.21 2.34
N SER A 185 -2.27 10.10 1.04
CA SER A 185 -2.74 8.87 0.43
C SER A 185 -1.64 8.24 -0.40
N HIS A 186 -1.42 6.95 -0.22
CA HIS A 186 -0.52 6.15 -1.04
C HIS A 186 -1.08 5.93 -2.47
N GLY A 187 -2.38 6.09 -2.65
CA GLY A 187 -3.04 5.91 -3.94
C GLY A 187 -2.82 7.08 -4.88
N VAL A 188 -2.16 6.83 -6.00
CA VAL A 188 -2.10 7.78 -7.11
C VAL A 188 -3.31 7.56 -8.02
N VAL A 189 -4.09 8.62 -8.24
CA VAL A 189 -5.20 8.58 -9.20
C VAL A 189 -4.65 8.84 -10.59
N ARG A 190 -4.87 7.89 -11.51
CA ARG A 190 -4.62 8.13 -12.94
C ARG A 190 -5.57 9.21 -13.44
N THR A 191 -5.01 10.31 -13.92
CA THR A 191 -5.74 11.36 -14.61
C THR A 191 -5.45 11.29 -16.10
N LYS A 192 -6.29 11.92 -16.92
CA LYS A 192 -6.04 12.04 -18.38
C LYS A 192 -4.72 12.80 -18.57
N GLY A 193 -3.74 12.16 -19.19
CA GLY A 193 -2.38 12.71 -19.36
C GLY A 193 -1.32 12.23 -18.37
N SER A 194 -1.66 11.36 -17.38
CA SER A 194 -0.66 10.74 -16.53
C SER A 194 0.22 9.78 -17.34
N THR A 195 1.53 9.96 -17.30
CA THR A 195 2.53 9.07 -17.88
C THR A 195 3.22 8.23 -16.81
N ASP A 196 4.01 7.23 -17.20
CA ASP A 196 4.76 6.42 -16.24
C ASP A 196 5.81 7.27 -15.51
N GLU A 197 6.38 8.28 -16.17
CA GLU A 197 7.31 9.26 -15.56
C GLU A 197 6.63 10.04 -14.44
N THR A 198 5.36 10.47 -14.63
CA THR A 198 4.61 11.17 -13.57
C THR A 198 4.36 10.28 -12.36
N PHE A 199 4.15 8.96 -12.56
CA PHE A 199 4.02 8.01 -11.45
C PHE A 199 5.34 7.77 -10.73
N LEU A 200 6.45 7.64 -11.47
CA LEU A 200 7.78 7.48 -10.88
C LEU A 200 8.18 8.72 -10.08
N ALA A 201 7.99 9.91 -10.64
CA ALA A 201 8.24 11.17 -9.94
C ALA A 201 7.43 11.30 -8.65
N LYS A 202 6.17 10.87 -8.66
CA LYS A 202 5.32 10.86 -7.46
C LYS A 202 5.78 9.84 -6.44
N ALA A 203 6.25 8.68 -6.87
CA ALA A 203 6.83 7.68 -5.97
C ALA A 203 8.13 8.21 -5.33
N ASP A 204 9.02 8.84 -6.10
CA ASP A 204 10.24 9.48 -5.57
C ASP A 204 9.90 10.57 -4.54
N GLU A 205 8.93 11.45 -4.84
CA GLU A 205 8.46 12.47 -3.89
C GLU A 205 8.00 11.85 -2.56
N LEU A 206 7.25 10.74 -2.62
CA LEU A 206 6.78 10.04 -1.42
C LEU A 206 7.97 9.45 -0.64
N MET A 207 8.93 8.81 -1.32
CA MET A 207 10.12 8.24 -0.67
C MET A 207 10.93 9.32 0.04
N ARG A 208 11.14 10.48 -0.59
CA ARG A 208 11.84 11.63 0.02
C ARG A 208 11.09 12.23 1.21
N ARG A 209 9.78 12.14 1.23
CA ARG A 209 8.98 12.53 2.40
C ARG A 209 9.14 11.52 3.55
N TYR A 210 9.12 10.22 3.24
CA TYR A 210 9.32 9.17 4.24
C TYR A 210 10.73 9.22 4.83
N GLU A 211 11.75 9.48 4.00
CA GLU A 211 13.13 9.66 4.41
C GLU A 211 13.31 10.72 5.52
N LYS A 212 12.53 11.81 5.44
CA LYS A 212 12.61 12.95 6.36
C LYS A 212 11.65 12.86 7.55
N ALA A 213 10.67 11.96 7.52
CA ALA A 213 9.68 11.86 8.57
C ALA A 213 10.27 11.24 9.85
N PRO A 214 9.98 11.75 11.06
CA PRO A 214 10.40 11.12 12.29
C PRO A 214 9.84 9.70 12.44
N TYR A 215 8.64 9.48 11.93
CA TYR A 215 8.01 8.16 11.74
C TYR A 215 6.79 8.25 10.82
N VAL A 216 6.36 7.09 10.32
CA VAL A 216 5.20 6.95 9.44
C VAL A 216 4.18 6.02 10.08
N VAL A 217 2.92 6.46 10.14
CA VAL A 217 1.78 5.64 10.59
C VAL A 217 0.99 5.17 9.37
N THR A 218 0.87 3.86 9.17
CA THR A 218 0.22 3.34 7.97
C THR A 218 -0.44 1.99 8.15
N SER A 219 -1.52 1.74 7.41
CA SER A 219 -2.11 0.40 7.24
C SER A 219 -1.70 -0.27 5.93
N ARG A 220 -0.79 0.34 5.16
CA ARG A 220 -0.39 -0.14 3.84
C ARG A 220 0.96 -0.84 3.89
N LEU A 221 0.97 -2.13 3.58
CA LEU A 221 2.20 -2.91 3.51
C LEU A 221 3.26 -2.28 2.59
N HIS A 222 2.85 -1.81 1.39
CA HIS A 222 3.77 -1.18 0.44
C HIS A 222 4.07 0.31 0.74
N CYS A 223 3.65 0.81 1.91
CA CYS A 223 4.16 2.02 2.53
C CYS A 223 5.13 1.64 3.68
N ALA A 224 4.74 0.65 4.49
CA ALA A 224 5.55 0.20 5.62
C ALA A 224 6.90 -0.40 5.15
N LEU A 225 6.89 -1.29 4.16
CA LEU A 225 8.11 -1.94 3.67
C LEU A 225 9.15 -0.96 3.11
N PRO A 226 8.80 0.02 2.25
CA PRO A 226 9.72 1.09 1.88
C PRO A 226 10.32 1.82 3.08
N CYS A 227 9.48 2.24 4.03
CA CYS A 227 9.96 2.93 5.23
C CYS A 227 10.97 2.08 6.03
N ILE A 228 10.67 0.79 6.21
CA ILE A 228 11.60 -0.15 6.88
C ILE A 228 12.91 -0.24 6.10
N GLY A 229 12.85 -0.36 4.77
CA GLY A 229 14.04 -0.39 3.91
C GLY A 229 14.88 0.88 4.01
N ILE A 230 14.26 2.04 4.09
CA ILE A 230 14.89 3.35 4.25
C ILE A 230 15.46 3.54 5.67
N GLY A 231 14.94 2.83 6.67
CA GLY A 231 15.25 3.00 8.08
C GLY A 231 14.32 3.97 8.82
N THR A 232 13.25 4.42 8.18
CA THR A 232 12.23 5.29 8.79
C THR A 232 11.34 4.47 9.75
N PRO A 233 11.18 4.87 11.02
CA PRO A 233 10.30 4.19 11.96
C PRO A 233 8.85 4.11 11.45
N VAL A 234 8.19 2.96 11.67
CA VAL A 234 6.81 2.68 11.19
C VAL A 234 5.94 2.16 12.33
N TRP A 235 4.70 2.65 12.34
CA TRP A 235 3.63 2.23 13.25
C TRP A 235 2.47 1.61 12.46
#